data_9c7392c7772f2f2c5e18351b9736059a
#
_entry.id   9c7392c7772f2f2c5e18351b9736059a
#
_cell.length_a   1.000
_cell.length_b   1.000
_cell.length_c   1.000
_cell.angle_alpha   90.00
_cell.angle_beta   90.00
_cell.angle_gamma   90.00
#
_symmetry.space_group_name_H-M   'P 1'
#
loop_
_entity.id
_entity.type
_entity.pdbx_description
1 polymer ?
#
loop_
_entity_poly.entity_id
_entity_poly.type
_entity_poly.pdbx_seq_one_letter_code
_entity_poly.pdbx_strand_id
1 'polypeptide(L)'
;MLAKRIVPCLDVRDGRVVKGKQFKNIHDVDDPVKLGALYSAQLADELVFYDITATHEERPLFLDIVERVAQAVDIPFTIGSIDDFRRVLNAGADKVSVNSAAVRRPELIREGAESFGNQCVVLSVDAKRCGPGKWQVYIAGGRENTGLDAVQWAKYGVALGAGEICINSIDADGEKGSFDLELNGILARELPVPIIASGGAGKKEDFKDVFLVGADAALAASVFHYGEISVFDLKQYLAAEGIAVRGVEI
;
A
#
# COMPACT_ATOMS: atom_id res chain seq x y z
N MET A 1 21.56 3.49 7.54
CA MET A 1 20.53 2.74 6.78
C MET A 1 19.19 3.44 7.05
N LEU A 2 18.34 3.62 6.05
CA LEU A 2 17.01 4.19 6.29
C LEU A 2 16.15 3.17 7.06
N ALA A 3 15.33 3.66 8.01
CA ALA A 3 14.43 2.81 8.76
C ALA A 3 13.33 2.23 7.84
N LYS A 4 13.01 0.96 8.04
CA LYS A 4 11.93 0.28 7.34
C LYS A 4 10.58 0.73 7.92
N ARG A 5 9.55 0.84 7.06
CA ARG A 5 8.22 1.36 7.43
C ARG A 5 7.21 0.23 7.56
N ILE A 6 6.42 0.26 8.61
CA ILE A 6 5.25 -0.60 8.79
C ILE A 6 4.01 0.22 8.47
N VAL A 7 3.23 -0.26 7.50
CA VAL A 7 2.12 0.48 6.88
C VAL A 7 0.82 -0.30 7.00
N PRO A 8 -0.03 -0.04 8.01
CA PRO A 8 -1.38 -0.57 8.04
C PRO A 8 -2.21 -0.04 6.86
N CYS A 9 -2.94 -0.96 6.20
CA CYS A 9 -3.83 -0.65 5.09
C CYS A 9 -5.29 -0.79 5.51
N LEU A 10 -6.10 0.22 5.21
CA LEU A 10 -7.51 0.31 5.54
C LEU A 10 -8.34 0.36 4.24
N ASP A 11 -8.96 -0.76 3.89
CA ASP A 11 -9.92 -0.82 2.78
C ASP A 11 -11.24 -0.20 3.26
N VAL A 12 -11.66 0.91 2.66
CA VAL A 12 -12.86 1.63 3.07
C VAL A 12 -13.98 1.40 2.05
N ARG A 13 -15.16 1.05 2.56
CA ARG A 13 -16.39 0.90 1.79
C ARG A 13 -17.55 1.52 2.56
N ASP A 14 -18.32 2.38 1.90
CA ASP A 14 -19.48 3.05 2.51
C ASP A 14 -19.15 3.74 3.85
N GLY A 15 -17.95 4.33 3.96
CA GLY A 15 -17.50 5.02 5.16
C GLY A 15 -16.99 4.11 6.29
N ARG A 16 -16.90 2.80 6.08
CA ARG A 16 -16.44 1.81 7.06
C ARG A 16 -15.19 1.10 6.58
N VAL A 17 -14.28 0.77 7.49
CA VAL A 17 -13.18 -0.14 7.16
C VAL A 17 -13.73 -1.54 7.04
N VAL A 18 -13.38 -2.19 5.95
CA VAL A 18 -13.83 -3.55 5.66
C VAL A 18 -12.63 -4.43 5.30
N LYS A 19 -12.78 -5.74 5.44
CA LYS A 19 -11.78 -6.70 4.98
C LYS A 19 -12.44 -7.94 4.38
N GLY A 20 -11.86 -8.38 3.26
CA GLY A 20 -12.21 -9.63 2.60
C GLY A 20 -10.96 -10.45 2.29
N LYS A 21 -11.14 -11.65 1.77
CA LYS A 21 -10.06 -12.49 1.22
C LYS A 21 -10.13 -12.42 -0.31
N GLN A 22 -9.02 -12.05 -0.97
CA GLN A 22 -8.95 -11.88 -2.43
C GLN A 22 -10.11 -11.03 -2.98
N PHE A 23 -10.41 -9.91 -2.32
CA PHE A 23 -11.51 -9.00 -2.65
C PHE A 23 -12.93 -9.62 -2.60
N LYS A 24 -13.10 -10.75 -1.89
CA LYS A 24 -14.40 -11.45 -1.69
C LYS A 24 -14.72 -11.57 -0.21
N ASN A 25 -16.01 -11.85 0.09
CA ASN A 25 -16.52 -12.06 1.47
C ASN A 25 -16.13 -10.91 2.40
N ILE A 26 -16.51 -9.69 2.00
CA ILE A 26 -16.17 -8.45 2.71
C ILE A 26 -16.98 -8.37 4.01
N HIS A 27 -16.30 -8.16 5.13
CA HIS A 27 -16.86 -7.96 6.45
C HIS A 27 -16.49 -6.56 6.98
N ASP A 28 -17.39 -5.94 7.73
CA ASP A 28 -17.14 -4.69 8.45
C ASP A 28 -16.11 -4.93 9.58
N VAL A 29 -15.16 -4.01 9.73
CA VAL A 29 -14.14 -4.05 10.77
C VAL A 29 -14.39 -2.97 11.82
N ASP A 30 -14.25 -1.67 11.45
CA ASP A 30 -14.46 -0.53 12.36
C ASP A 30 -14.53 0.81 11.58
N ASP A 31 -14.59 1.94 12.32
CA ASP A 31 -14.48 3.30 11.78
C ASP A 31 -13.04 3.60 11.34
N PRO A 32 -12.82 4.18 10.14
CA PRO A 32 -11.49 4.45 9.59
C PRO A 32 -10.68 5.44 10.42
N VAL A 33 -11.31 6.45 11.02
CA VAL A 33 -10.64 7.45 11.85
C VAL A 33 -10.15 6.81 13.15
N LYS A 34 -11.00 6.00 13.77
CA LYS A 34 -10.66 5.28 15.01
C LYS A 34 -9.50 4.30 14.81
N LEU A 35 -9.54 3.52 13.72
CA LEU A 35 -8.45 2.59 13.41
C LEU A 35 -7.16 3.32 13.02
N GLY A 36 -7.25 4.42 12.28
CA GLY A 36 -6.09 5.26 11.96
C GLY A 36 -5.40 5.78 13.24
N ALA A 37 -6.17 6.33 14.18
CA ALA A 37 -5.66 6.80 15.47
C ALA A 37 -5.04 5.66 16.29
N LEU A 38 -5.67 4.47 16.31
CA LEU A 38 -5.12 3.29 16.98
C LEU A 38 -3.75 2.89 16.43
N TYR A 39 -3.60 2.81 15.09
CA TYR A 39 -2.33 2.44 14.47
C TYR A 39 -1.26 3.52 14.65
N SER A 40 -1.63 4.80 14.60
CA SER A 40 -0.73 5.90 14.94
C SER A 40 -0.21 5.76 16.37
N ALA A 41 -1.07 5.48 17.35
CA ALA A 41 -0.70 5.22 18.74
C ALA A 41 0.17 3.95 18.91
N GLN A 42 0.05 2.96 18.03
CA GLN A 42 0.90 1.78 17.99
C GLN A 42 2.22 1.99 17.23
N LEU A 43 2.56 3.24 16.89
CA LEU A 43 3.79 3.62 16.19
C LEU A 43 3.88 3.12 14.73
N ALA A 44 2.76 2.99 14.03
CA ALA A 44 2.79 2.83 12.57
C ALA A 44 3.58 3.99 11.94
N ASP A 45 4.27 3.72 10.84
CA ASP A 45 5.09 4.73 10.17
C ASP A 45 4.31 5.54 9.14
N GLU A 46 3.26 4.95 8.59
CA GLU A 46 2.39 5.51 7.56
C GLU A 46 1.07 4.71 7.54
N LEU A 47 -0.02 5.30 7.05
CA LEU A 47 -1.29 4.62 6.80
C LEU A 47 -1.64 4.68 5.31
N VAL A 48 -2.36 3.67 4.83
CA VAL A 48 -2.95 3.70 3.49
C VAL A 48 -4.44 3.45 3.59
N PHE A 49 -5.22 4.30 2.94
CA PHE A 49 -6.68 4.13 2.82
C PHE A 49 -7.03 3.93 1.35
N TYR A 50 -7.67 2.81 1.04
CA TYR A 50 -8.23 2.55 -0.28
C TYR A 50 -9.76 2.67 -0.25
N ASP A 51 -10.33 3.57 -1.05
CA ASP A 51 -11.75 3.52 -1.35
C ASP A 51 -12.00 2.41 -2.37
N ILE A 52 -12.41 1.25 -1.88
CA ILE A 52 -12.64 0.08 -2.74
C ILE A 52 -13.96 0.13 -3.50
N THR A 53 -14.82 1.12 -3.23
CA THR A 53 -16.06 1.33 -3.97
C THR A 53 -15.87 2.21 -5.20
N ALA A 54 -14.96 3.19 -5.14
CA ALA A 54 -14.76 4.22 -6.18
C ALA A 54 -14.45 3.63 -7.56
N THR A 55 -13.62 2.58 -7.63
CA THR A 55 -13.24 1.95 -8.91
C THR A 55 -14.28 0.98 -9.47
N HIS A 56 -15.22 0.52 -8.65
CA HIS A 56 -16.23 -0.46 -9.06
C HIS A 56 -17.61 0.15 -9.28
N GLU A 57 -18.02 1.09 -8.46
CA GLU A 57 -19.35 1.66 -8.43
C GLU A 57 -19.38 3.14 -8.85
N GLU A 58 -18.24 3.70 -9.31
CA GLU A 58 -18.06 5.12 -9.72
C GLU A 58 -18.54 6.12 -8.65
N ARG A 59 -18.39 5.75 -7.35
CA ARG A 59 -18.81 6.60 -6.24
C ARG A 59 -17.86 7.77 -6.03
N PRO A 60 -18.39 8.91 -5.52
CA PRO A 60 -17.57 10.06 -5.15
C PRO A 60 -16.54 9.70 -4.09
N LEU A 61 -15.42 10.40 -4.11
CA LEU A 61 -14.39 10.30 -3.10
C LEU A 61 -14.93 10.64 -1.70
N PHE A 62 -14.50 9.87 -0.70
CA PHE A 62 -14.85 10.10 0.72
C PHE A 62 -13.98 11.20 1.37
N LEU A 63 -14.02 12.41 0.84
CA LEU A 63 -13.19 13.53 1.29
C LEU A 63 -13.41 13.91 2.77
N ASP A 64 -14.63 13.81 3.26
CA ASP A 64 -14.96 14.03 4.66
C ASP A 64 -14.21 13.07 5.60
N ILE A 65 -14.00 11.82 5.17
CA ILE A 65 -13.20 10.85 5.93
C ILE A 65 -11.73 11.25 5.89
N VAL A 66 -11.23 11.66 4.73
CA VAL A 66 -9.82 12.11 4.58
C VAL A 66 -9.54 13.29 5.51
N GLU A 67 -10.41 14.30 5.55
CA GLU A 67 -10.29 15.46 6.44
C GLU A 67 -10.32 15.06 7.93
N ARG A 68 -11.21 14.14 8.31
CA ARG A 68 -11.29 13.64 9.69
C ARG A 68 -10.08 12.81 10.08
N VAL A 69 -9.55 12.00 9.18
CA VAL A 69 -8.30 11.25 9.40
C VAL A 69 -7.14 12.21 9.55
N ALA A 70 -7.00 13.22 8.70
CA ALA A 70 -5.95 14.24 8.80
C ALA A 70 -5.94 14.99 10.15
N GLN A 71 -7.09 15.12 10.79
CA GLN A 71 -7.21 15.73 12.13
C GLN A 71 -6.91 14.76 13.28
N ALA A 72 -6.94 13.45 13.03
CA ALA A 72 -6.88 12.43 14.07
C ALA A 72 -5.55 11.67 14.13
N VAL A 73 -4.69 11.79 13.10
CA VAL A 73 -3.42 11.06 13.03
C VAL A 73 -2.25 12.02 12.87
N ASP A 74 -1.11 11.70 13.50
CA ASP A 74 0.13 12.48 13.45
C ASP A 74 1.19 11.85 12.51
N ILE A 75 0.81 10.84 11.76
CA ILE A 75 1.68 10.12 10.81
C ILE A 75 1.19 10.32 9.39
N PRO A 76 2.09 10.28 8.39
CA PRO A 76 1.72 10.40 6.98
C PRO A 76 0.68 9.37 6.56
N PHE A 77 -0.20 9.76 5.65
CA PHE A 77 -1.14 8.81 5.07
C PHE A 77 -1.34 9.01 3.57
N THR A 78 -1.58 7.89 2.90
CA THR A 78 -1.82 7.80 1.46
C THR A 78 -3.27 7.45 1.20
N ILE A 79 -3.87 8.09 0.22
CA ILE A 79 -5.20 7.77 -0.28
C ILE A 79 -5.09 7.11 -1.65
N GLY A 80 -5.76 5.99 -1.83
CA GLY A 80 -5.70 5.20 -3.06
C GLY A 80 -7.03 5.09 -3.81
N SER A 81 -6.93 4.63 -5.05
CA SER A 81 -8.03 4.44 -5.99
C SER A 81 -8.61 5.74 -6.57
N ILE A 82 -7.78 6.79 -6.74
CA ILE A 82 -8.20 8.11 -7.18
C ILE A 82 -7.40 8.62 -8.36
N ASP A 83 -8.00 9.58 -9.07
CA ASP A 83 -7.43 10.35 -10.17
C ASP A 83 -7.42 11.89 -9.90
N ASP A 84 -7.95 12.34 -8.76
CA ASP A 84 -7.98 13.76 -8.36
C ASP A 84 -6.99 14.04 -7.23
N PHE A 85 -5.72 14.19 -7.58
CA PHE A 85 -4.63 14.49 -6.66
C PHE A 85 -4.89 15.75 -5.84
N ARG A 86 -5.35 16.84 -6.50
CA ARG A 86 -5.51 18.14 -5.85
C ARG A 86 -6.52 18.10 -4.71
N ARG A 87 -7.66 17.46 -4.93
CA ARG A 87 -8.72 17.38 -3.92
C ARG A 87 -8.27 16.62 -2.70
N VAL A 88 -7.56 15.51 -2.91
CA VAL A 88 -7.10 14.63 -1.84
C VAL A 88 -5.97 15.24 -1.02
N LEU A 89 -4.97 15.82 -1.68
CA LEU A 89 -3.87 16.50 -1.00
C LEU A 89 -4.36 17.75 -0.25
N ASN A 90 -5.31 18.51 -0.81
CA ASN A 90 -5.93 19.64 -0.12
C ASN A 90 -6.78 19.22 1.09
N ALA A 91 -7.34 18.00 1.10
CA ALA A 91 -8.08 17.43 2.24
C ALA A 91 -7.14 16.94 3.35
N GLY A 92 -5.81 16.96 3.15
CA GLY A 92 -4.80 16.68 4.16
C GLY A 92 -4.03 15.38 3.99
N ALA A 93 -4.25 14.62 2.90
CA ALA A 93 -3.41 13.47 2.59
C ALA A 93 -2.00 13.90 2.17
N ASP A 94 -0.99 13.09 2.49
CA ASP A 94 0.41 13.34 2.10
C ASP A 94 0.73 12.78 0.71
N LYS A 95 0.07 11.69 0.33
CA LYS A 95 0.32 10.98 -0.93
C LYS A 95 -0.97 10.48 -1.57
N VAL A 96 -0.90 10.29 -2.86
CA VAL A 96 -1.97 9.69 -3.68
C VAL A 96 -1.44 8.44 -4.35
N SER A 97 -2.16 7.33 -4.18
CA SER A 97 -1.88 6.06 -4.83
C SER A 97 -2.80 5.85 -6.03
N VAL A 98 -2.19 5.64 -7.20
CA VAL A 98 -2.89 5.38 -8.46
C VAL A 98 -2.60 3.96 -8.95
N ASN A 99 -3.63 3.28 -9.45
CA ASN A 99 -3.55 1.91 -10.00
C ASN A 99 -4.28 1.86 -11.36
N SER A 100 -5.53 1.41 -11.41
CA SER A 100 -6.30 1.24 -12.65
C SER A 100 -6.39 2.51 -13.51
N ALA A 101 -6.50 3.69 -12.87
CA ALA A 101 -6.52 4.97 -13.56
C ALA A 101 -5.20 5.24 -14.30
N ALA A 102 -4.07 4.92 -13.67
CA ALA A 102 -2.74 5.08 -14.27
C ALA A 102 -2.52 4.11 -15.44
N VAL A 103 -3.01 2.87 -15.36
CA VAL A 103 -2.92 1.91 -16.49
C VAL A 103 -3.73 2.41 -17.68
N ARG A 104 -4.91 2.99 -17.45
CA ARG A 104 -5.77 3.53 -18.52
C ARG A 104 -5.25 4.85 -19.09
N ARG A 105 -4.59 5.68 -18.27
CA ARG A 105 -4.01 6.98 -18.61
C ARG A 105 -2.68 7.20 -17.88
N PRO A 106 -1.56 6.69 -18.42
CA PRO A 106 -0.24 6.77 -17.77
C PRO A 106 0.23 8.21 -17.49
N GLU A 107 -0.21 9.17 -18.30
CA GLU A 107 0.09 10.60 -18.14
C GLU A 107 -0.36 11.15 -16.77
N LEU A 108 -1.33 10.51 -16.12
CA LEU A 108 -1.78 10.86 -14.78
C LEU A 108 -0.64 10.86 -13.76
N ILE A 109 0.30 9.91 -13.88
CA ILE A 109 1.49 9.83 -13.01
C ILE A 109 2.35 11.08 -13.19
N ARG A 110 2.63 11.47 -14.46
CA ARG A 110 3.44 12.64 -14.79
C ARG A 110 2.79 13.93 -14.33
N GLU A 111 1.51 14.11 -14.63
CA GLU A 111 0.74 15.30 -14.21
C GLU A 111 0.73 15.47 -12.68
N GLY A 112 0.56 14.37 -11.94
CA GLY A 112 0.66 14.36 -10.49
C GLY A 112 2.04 14.74 -9.99
N ALA A 113 3.09 14.15 -10.56
CA ALA A 113 4.48 14.41 -10.20
C ALA A 113 4.92 15.85 -10.51
N GLU A 114 4.55 16.38 -11.69
CA GLU A 114 4.87 17.76 -12.08
C GLU A 114 4.13 18.80 -11.23
N SER A 115 2.89 18.49 -10.81
CA SER A 115 2.06 19.43 -10.04
C SER A 115 2.36 19.43 -8.55
N PHE A 116 2.71 18.28 -7.95
CA PHE A 116 2.79 18.09 -6.50
C PHE A 116 4.12 17.50 -6.02
N GLY A 117 4.99 17.10 -6.94
CA GLY A 117 6.25 16.43 -6.67
C GLY A 117 6.12 14.90 -6.69
N ASN A 118 7.19 14.23 -7.10
CA ASN A 118 7.25 12.77 -7.21
C ASN A 118 6.89 12.06 -5.90
N GLN A 119 7.32 12.63 -4.76
CA GLN A 119 7.08 12.07 -3.41
C GLN A 119 5.60 11.95 -3.05
N CYS A 120 4.70 12.69 -3.72
CA CYS A 120 3.26 12.59 -3.53
C CYS A 120 2.60 11.49 -4.38
N VAL A 121 3.34 10.86 -5.30
CA VAL A 121 2.79 9.89 -6.25
C VAL A 121 3.26 8.48 -5.92
N VAL A 122 2.32 7.63 -5.53
CA VAL A 122 2.55 6.18 -5.35
C VAL A 122 1.89 5.44 -6.51
N LEU A 123 2.67 4.68 -7.28
CA LEU A 123 2.09 3.75 -8.26
C LEU A 123 1.82 2.40 -7.59
N SER A 124 0.54 2.07 -7.42
CA SER A 124 0.11 0.75 -6.96
C SER A 124 -0.04 -0.20 -8.14
N VAL A 125 0.50 -1.40 -7.99
CA VAL A 125 0.51 -2.44 -9.03
C VAL A 125 -0.01 -3.74 -8.46
N ASP A 126 -1.19 -4.17 -8.89
CA ASP A 126 -1.68 -5.52 -8.59
C ASP A 126 -1.03 -6.49 -9.57
N ALA A 127 -0.16 -7.35 -9.07
CA ALA A 127 0.64 -8.28 -9.85
C ALA A 127 0.20 -9.73 -9.60
N LYS A 128 0.03 -10.47 -10.69
CA LYS A 128 -0.26 -11.90 -10.63
C LYS A 128 0.79 -12.69 -11.38
N ARG A 129 1.31 -13.74 -10.76
CA ARG A 129 2.33 -14.60 -11.36
C ARG A 129 1.75 -15.34 -12.58
N CYS A 130 2.43 -15.26 -13.70
CA CYS A 130 2.04 -15.94 -14.94
C CYS A 130 3.08 -16.96 -15.42
N GLY A 131 4.20 -17.12 -14.71
CA GLY A 131 5.26 -18.06 -14.98
C GLY A 131 6.48 -17.85 -14.09
N PRO A 132 7.53 -18.67 -14.19
CA PRO A 132 8.76 -18.48 -13.42
C PRO A 132 9.38 -17.10 -13.70
N GLY A 133 9.55 -16.27 -12.64
CA GLY A 133 10.10 -14.94 -12.75
C GLY A 133 9.26 -13.94 -13.57
N LYS A 134 7.95 -14.18 -13.76
CA LYS A 134 7.08 -13.34 -14.59
C LYS A 134 5.77 -13.04 -13.90
N TRP A 135 5.36 -11.77 -13.91
CA TRP A 135 4.09 -11.28 -13.36
C TRP A 135 3.41 -10.35 -14.36
N GLN A 136 2.11 -10.42 -14.41
CA GLN A 136 1.27 -9.52 -15.21
C GLN A 136 0.49 -8.57 -14.31
N VAL A 137 0.29 -7.34 -14.80
CA VAL A 137 -0.51 -6.31 -14.14
C VAL A 137 -1.99 -6.61 -14.31
N TYR A 138 -2.72 -6.52 -13.21
CA TYR A 138 -4.17 -6.59 -13.17
C TYR A 138 -4.75 -5.26 -12.70
N ILE A 139 -5.97 -4.96 -13.13
CA ILE A 139 -6.74 -3.77 -12.72
C ILE A 139 -8.14 -4.15 -12.25
N ALA A 140 -8.95 -3.15 -11.90
CA ALA A 140 -10.33 -3.34 -11.42
C ALA A 140 -10.44 -4.32 -10.24
N GLY A 141 -9.52 -4.20 -9.24
CA GLY A 141 -9.48 -5.09 -8.09
C GLY A 141 -9.10 -6.52 -8.45
N GLY A 142 -8.11 -6.70 -9.31
CA GLY A 142 -7.58 -8.01 -9.72
C GLY A 142 -8.45 -8.78 -10.70
N ARG A 143 -9.47 -8.16 -11.31
CA ARG A 143 -10.45 -8.83 -12.18
C ARG A 143 -10.08 -8.80 -13.66
N GLU A 144 -9.31 -7.81 -14.09
CA GLU A 144 -8.96 -7.60 -15.50
C GLU A 144 -7.45 -7.71 -15.68
N ASN A 145 -7.02 -8.67 -16.52
CA ASN A 145 -5.63 -8.82 -16.91
C ASN A 145 -5.33 -7.83 -18.04
N THR A 146 -4.32 -7.00 -17.84
CA THR A 146 -3.90 -5.99 -18.85
C THR A 146 -2.92 -6.54 -19.88
N GLY A 147 -2.28 -7.68 -19.63
CA GLY A 147 -1.18 -8.22 -20.42
C GLY A 147 0.16 -7.52 -20.20
N LEU A 148 0.22 -6.42 -19.44
CA LEU A 148 1.46 -5.71 -19.14
C LEU A 148 2.34 -6.53 -18.19
N ASP A 149 3.66 -6.54 -18.43
CA ASP A 149 4.63 -7.07 -17.48
C ASP A 149 4.74 -6.13 -16.27
N ALA A 150 4.63 -6.68 -15.06
CA ALA A 150 4.58 -5.87 -13.83
C ALA A 150 5.89 -5.12 -13.54
N VAL A 151 7.05 -5.73 -13.84
CA VAL A 151 8.36 -5.09 -13.62
C VAL A 151 8.57 -3.96 -14.63
N GLN A 152 8.21 -4.19 -15.91
CA GLN A 152 8.32 -3.14 -16.92
C GLN A 152 7.34 -2.00 -16.69
N TRP A 153 6.13 -2.30 -16.24
CA TRP A 153 5.15 -1.29 -15.87
C TRP A 153 5.63 -0.42 -14.68
N ALA A 154 6.19 -1.03 -13.64
CA ALA A 154 6.77 -0.30 -12.52
C ALA A 154 7.93 0.61 -12.98
N LYS A 155 8.84 0.14 -13.84
CA LYS A 155 9.90 0.96 -14.45
C LYS A 155 9.35 2.14 -15.23
N TYR A 156 8.32 1.91 -16.03
CA TYR A 156 7.68 2.97 -16.80
C TYR A 156 7.02 4.01 -15.89
N GLY A 157 6.34 3.57 -14.84
CA GLY A 157 5.75 4.46 -13.85
C GLY A 157 6.78 5.34 -13.15
N VAL A 158 7.94 4.79 -12.78
CA VAL A 158 9.06 5.58 -12.22
C VAL A 158 9.59 6.58 -13.24
N ALA A 159 9.73 6.19 -14.50
CA ALA A 159 10.15 7.12 -15.57
C ALA A 159 9.13 8.25 -15.81
N LEU A 160 7.85 8.05 -15.51
CA LEU A 160 6.80 9.07 -15.53
C LEU A 160 6.77 9.96 -14.29
N GLY A 161 7.47 9.58 -13.21
CA GLY A 161 7.58 10.40 -12.01
C GLY A 161 6.95 9.79 -10.74
N ALA A 162 6.57 8.51 -10.74
CA ALA A 162 6.18 7.85 -9.50
C ALA A 162 7.34 7.87 -8.49
N GLY A 163 7.10 8.37 -7.29
CA GLY A 163 8.09 8.48 -6.22
C GLY A 163 8.16 7.24 -5.34
N GLU A 164 7.15 6.36 -5.37
CA GLU A 164 7.13 5.07 -4.70
C GLU A 164 6.35 4.05 -5.52
N ILE A 165 6.69 2.77 -5.37
CA ILE A 165 5.95 1.65 -5.95
C ILE A 165 5.35 0.81 -4.83
N CYS A 166 4.03 0.66 -4.80
CA CYS A 166 3.33 -0.31 -3.96
C CYS A 166 3.01 -1.54 -4.80
N ILE A 167 3.65 -2.66 -4.49
CA ILE A 167 3.43 -3.91 -5.23
C ILE A 167 2.57 -4.88 -4.43
N ASN A 168 1.38 -5.18 -4.91
CA ASN A 168 0.45 -6.11 -4.30
C ASN A 168 0.43 -7.44 -5.07
N SER A 169 0.86 -8.52 -4.40
CA SER A 169 0.80 -9.87 -4.97
C SER A 169 -0.60 -10.44 -4.81
N ILE A 170 -1.34 -10.57 -5.92
CA ILE A 170 -2.69 -11.17 -5.93
C ILE A 170 -2.65 -12.62 -5.45
N ASP A 171 -1.59 -13.37 -5.81
CA ASP A 171 -1.47 -14.77 -5.44
C ASP A 171 -1.26 -14.97 -3.93
N ALA A 172 -0.61 -14.00 -3.28
CA ALA A 172 -0.32 -14.05 -1.86
C ALA A 172 -1.41 -13.37 -1.00
N ASP A 173 -2.23 -12.47 -1.57
CA ASP A 173 -3.20 -11.69 -0.81
C ASP A 173 -4.23 -12.55 -0.08
N GLY A 174 -4.27 -12.38 1.27
CA GLY A 174 -5.14 -13.12 2.16
C GLY A 174 -4.72 -14.57 2.45
N GLU A 175 -3.63 -15.08 1.85
CA GLU A 175 -3.17 -16.45 2.07
C GLU A 175 -2.26 -16.60 3.31
N LYS A 176 -1.71 -15.49 3.84
CA LYS A 176 -0.83 -15.46 5.02
C LYS A 176 0.41 -16.37 4.89
N GLY A 177 0.86 -16.60 3.67
CA GLY A 177 1.98 -17.49 3.35
C GLY A 177 3.32 -16.81 3.14
N SER A 178 3.42 -15.52 3.33
CA SER A 178 4.52 -14.57 3.11
C SER A 178 4.27 -13.66 1.89
N PHE A 179 4.98 -12.55 1.85
CA PHE A 179 5.07 -11.66 0.68
C PHE A 179 5.71 -12.38 -0.53
N ASP A 180 5.46 -11.90 -1.76
CA ASP A 180 6.22 -12.37 -2.94
C ASP A 180 7.66 -11.82 -2.88
N LEU A 181 8.56 -12.57 -2.22
CA LEU A 181 9.95 -12.16 -2.01
C LEU A 181 10.71 -12.02 -3.33
N GLU A 182 10.41 -12.85 -4.33
CA GLU A 182 11.07 -12.81 -5.63
C GLU A 182 10.75 -11.50 -6.36
N LEU A 183 9.47 -11.15 -6.46
CA LEU A 183 9.02 -9.93 -7.12
C LEU A 183 9.54 -8.67 -6.40
N ASN A 184 9.38 -8.61 -5.08
CA ASN A 184 9.86 -7.49 -4.28
C ASN A 184 11.38 -7.32 -4.39
N GLY A 185 12.14 -8.42 -4.36
CA GLY A 185 13.59 -8.40 -4.52
C GLY A 185 14.06 -7.95 -5.90
N ILE A 186 13.33 -8.29 -6.97
CA ILE A 186 13.61 -7.77 -8.33
C ILE A 186 13.38 -6.26 -8.36
N LEU A 187 12.23 -5.79 -7.91
CA LEU A 187 11.89 -4.36 -7.94
C LEU A 187 12.85 -3.52 -7.09
N ALA A 188 13.21 -3.98 -5.88
CA ALA A 188 14.14 -3.29 -5.01
C ALA A 188 15.56 -3.14 -5.60
N ARG A 189 15.99 -4.08 -6.45
CA ARG A 189 17.29 -3.98 -7.15
C ARG A 189 17.24 -3.11 -8.39
N GLU A 190 16.11 -3.07 -9.09
CA GLU A 190 16.01 -2.47 -10.42
C GLU A 190 15.44 -1.06 -10.41
N LEU A 191 14.79 -0.64 -9.33
CA LEU A 191 14.16 0.67 -9.22
C LEU A 191 14.89 1.58 -8.22
N PRO A 192 15.06 2.87 -8.55
CA PRO A 192 15.72 3.85 -7.67
C PRO A 192 14.76 4.51 -6.65
N VAL A 193 13.54 4.01 -6.50
CA VAL A 193 12.49 4.53 -5.62
C VAL A 193 12.11 3.49 -4.56
N PRO A 194 11.58 3.91 -3.40
CA PRO A 194 11.13 2.98 -2.36
C PRO A 194 10.07 1.98 -2.87
N ILE A 195 10.19 0.74 -2.38
CA ILE A 195 9.25 -0.35 -2.65
C ILE A 195 8.43 -0.64 -1.39
N ILE A 196 7.11 -0.60 -1.54
CA ILE A 196 6.13 -0.99 -0.53
C ILE A 196 5.61 -2.37 -0.91
N ALA A 197 5.99 -3.39 -0.15
CA ALA A 197 5.50 -4.76 -0.34
C ALA A 197 4.09 -4.91 0.22
N SER A 198 3.18 -5.53 -0.53
CA SER A 198 1.79 -5.79 -0.13
C SER A 198 1.34 -7.18 -0.55
N GLY A 199 0.43 -7.75 0.24
CA GLY A 199 -0.15 -9.07 0.02
C GLY A 199 0.68 -10.22 0.59
N GLY A 200 0.09 -11.04 1.49
CA GLY A 200 0.66 -12.28 1.98
C GLY A 200 1.18 -12.30 3.40
N ALA A 201 1.27 -11.16 4.10
CA ALA A 201 1.73 -11.11 5.49
C ALA A 201 0.87 -12.01 6.41
N GLY A 202 1.51 -12.91 7.15
CA GLY A 202 0.90 -13.83 8.10
C GLY A 202 1.54 -13.83 9.47
N LYS A 203 2.85 -13.67 9.55
CA LYS A 203 3.66 -13.69 10.78
C LYS A 203 4.77 -12.66 10.74
N LYS A 204 5.40 -12.39 11.90
CA LYS A 204 6.43 -11.35 12.04
C LYS A 204 7.66 -11.61 11.15
N GLU A 205 8.01 -12.87 10.95
CA GLU A 205 9.12 -13.29 10.10
C GLU A 205 8.92 -12.87 8.64
N ASP A 206 7.69 -12.86 8.14
CA ASP A 206 7.41 -12.45 6.75
C ASP A 206 7.83 -11.01 6.49
N PHE A 207 7.64 -10.13 7.49
CA PHE A 207 8.08 -8.73 7.41
C PHE A 207 9.60 -8.62 7.41
N LYS A 208 10.30 -9.40 8.25
CA LYS A 208 11.76 -9.46 8.24
C LYS A 208 12.27 -9.92 6.88
N ASP A 209 11.71 -11.00 6.35
CA ASP A 209 12.17 -11.60 5.09
C ASP A 209 12.00 -10.63 3.91
N VAL A 210 10.87 -9.90 3.81
CA VAL A 210 10.67 -8.93 2.74
C VAL A 210 11.59 -7.71 2.87
N PHE A 211 11.94 -7.30 4.07
CA PHE A 211 12.94 -6.24 4.28
C PHE A 211 14.37 -6.69 3.91
N LEU A 212 14.70 -7.95 4.16
CA LEU A 212 16.01 -8.51 3.77
C LEU A 212 16.19 -8.61 2.26
N VAL A 213 15.14 -8.83 1.49
CA VAL A 213 15.22 -8.81 0.02
C VAL A 213 15.19 -7.39 -0.57
N GLY A 214 15.00 -6.35 0.26
CA GLY A 214 15.23 -4.98 -0.11
C GLY A 214 14.00 -4.06 -0.06
N ALA A 215 12.79 -4.55 0.24
CA ALA A 215 11.62 -3.67 0.40
C ALA A 215 11.88 -2.58 1.46
N ASP A 216 11.34 -1.37 1.25
CA ASP A 216 11.49 -0.22 2.14
C ASP A 216 10.32 -0.07 3.10
N ALA A 217 9.17 -0.61 2.72
CA ALA A 217 7.97 -0.65 3.53
C ALA A 217 7.23 -1.98 3.35
N ALA A 218 6.48 -2.37 4.37
CA ALA A 218 5.59 -3.52 4.33
C ALA A 218 4.18 -3.11 4.71
N LEU A 219 3.24 -3.28 3.78
CA LEU A 219 1.84 -2.97 3.92
C LEU A 219 1.06 -4.24 4.26
N ALA A 220 0.26 -4.18 5.32
CA ALA A 220 -0.61 -5.28 5.71
C ALA A 220 -1.93 -4.76 6.32
N ALA A 221 -2.95 -5.60 6.28
CA ALA A 221 -4.29 -5.27 6.76
C ALA A 221 -4.78 -6.30 7.78
N SER A 222 -5.14 -7.50 7.36
CA SER A 222 -5.85 -8.48 8.19
C SER A 222 -5.13 -8.86 9.48
N VAL A 223 -3.80 -9.03 9.45
CA VAL A 223 -3.01 -9.39 10.64
C VAL A 223 -3.07 -8.31 11.72
N PHE A 224 -3.20 -7.03 11.32
CA PHE A 224 -3.38 -5.90 12.25
C PHE A 224 -4.84 -5.75 12.66
N HIS A 225 -5.79 -5.81 11.71
CA HIS A 225 -7.22 -5.62 11.97
C HIS A 225 -7.79 -6.66 12.94
N TYR A 226 -7.33 -7.91 12.83
CA TYR A 226 -7.78 -9.00 13.70
C TYR A 226 -6.94 -9.16 14.99
N GLY A 227 -5.97 -8.24 15.22
CA GLY A 227 -5.13 -8.25 16.40
C GLY A 227 -4.17 -9.45 16.49
N GLU A 228 -3.90 -10.12 15.37
CA GLU A 228 -2.95 -11.25 15.32
C GLU A 228 -1.52 -10.79 15.55
N ILE A 229 -1.19 -9.58 15.07
CA ILE A 229 0.09 -8.90 15.27
C ILE A 229 -0.23 -7.43 15.62
N SER A 230 0.33 -6.90 16.71
CA SER A 230 0.34 -5.45 16.92
C SER A 230 1.51 -4.81 16.17
N VAL A 231 1.33 -3.56 15.70
CA VAL A 231 2.42 -2.84 15.02
C VAL A 231 3.60 -2.65 15.96
N PHE A 232 3.35 -2.33 17.23
CA PHE A 232 4.37 -2.15 18.24
C PHE A 232 5.21 -3.43 18.46
N ASP A 233 4.55 -4.58 18.68
CA ASP A 233 5.24 -5.87 18.89
C ASP A 233 6.01 -6.32 17.64
N LEU A 234 5.51 -6.00 16.45
CA LEU A 234 6.22 -6.25 15.20
C LEU A 234 7.51 -5.44 15.14
N LYS A 235 7.45 -4.16 15.46
CA LYS A 235 8.64 -3.30 15.47
C LYS A 235 9.67 -3.73 16.51
N GLN A 236 9.24 -4.13 17.70
CA GLN A 236 10.16 -4.70 18.70
C GLN A 236 10.86 -5.97 18.18
N TYR A 237 10.11 -6.87 17.55
CA TYR A 237 10.67 -8.07 16.93
C TYR A 237 11.70 -7.71 15.84
N LEU A 238 11.34 -6.80 14.91
CA LEU A 238 12.21 -6.38 13.82
C LEU A 238 13.51 -5.72 14.34
N ALA A 239 13.41 -4.86 15.36
CA ALA A 239 14.57 -4.25 16.00
C ALA A 239 15.50 -5.31 16.62
N ALA A 240 14.94 -6.29 17.35
CA ALA A 240 15.68 -7.41 17.92
C ALA A 240 16.38 -8.26 16.85
N GLU A 241 15.80 -8.36 15.63
CA GLU A 241 16.38 -9.05 14.48
C GLU A 241 17.35 -8.17 13.66
N GLY A 242 17.68 -6.97 14.14
CA GLY A 242 18.65 -6.07 13.51
C GLY A 242 18.11 -5.28 12.32
N ILE A 243 16.78 -5.25 12.12
CA ILE A 243 16.12 -4.41 11.12
C ILE A 243 15.87 -3.02 11.70
N ALA A 244 16.43 -1.99 11.08
CA ALA A 244 16.22 -0.61 11.52
C ALA A 244 14.75 -0.21 11.34
N VAL A 245 14.07 0.13 12.43
CA VAL A 245 12.69 0.66 12.50
C VAL A 245 12.64 1.87 13.40
N ARG A 246 11.58 2.70 13.29
CA ARG A 246 11.41 3.90 14.12
C ARG A 246 10.58 3.59 15.39
N GLY A 247 10.78 4.39 16.45
CA GLY A 247 9.90 4.42 17.62
C GLY A 247 10.09 3.28 18.62
N VAL A 248 11.09 2.42 18.45
CA VAL A 248 11.50 1.41 19.44
C VAL A 248 13.01 1.52 19.70
N GLU A 249 13.39 1.46 20.97
CA GLU A 249 14.79 1.38 21.40
C GLU A 249 15.17 -0.10 21.57
N ILE A 250 16.41 -0.45 21.21
CA ILE A 250 16.98 -1.79 21.38
C ILE A 250 17.66 -1.86 22.74
#